data_a30147ca6a90a3567f00dcd03be80f6e
#
_entry.id   a30147ca6a90a3567f00dcd03be80f6e
#
_cell.length_a   1.000
_cell.length_b   1.000
_cell.length_c   1.000
_cell.angle_alpha   90.00
_cell.angle_beta   90.00
_cell.angle_gamma   90.00
#
_symmetry.space_group_name_H-M   'P 1'
#
loop_
_entity.id
_entity.type
_entity.pdbx_description
1 polymer ?
#
loop_
_entity_poly.entity_id
_entity_poly.type
_entity_poly.pdbx_seq_one_letter_code
_entity_poly.pdbx_strand_id
1 'polypeptide(L)'
;MTGVQTCALPIFFSGGGGIQSVLTPSFGFVVGFIPASWAVGRVLQMSGYAHEKAGLRLAALRVVACFVGIAIYDLVGVFWLYVNLNWIVGKEVSFLQTLGIGLFPFLIPDLIKLAGVVLLVSLAGRRIGLLTS
;
A
#
# COMPACT_ATOMS: atom_id res chain seq x y z
N MET A 1 -9.26 -18.62 -15.83
CA MET A 1 -10.54 -17.94 -15.49
C MET A 1 -10.61 -17.58 -14.02
N THR A 2 -10.31 -18.49 -13.13
CA THR A 2 -10.32 -18.23 -11.68
C THR A 2 -9.29 -17.19 -11.21
N GLY A 3 -8.13 -17.06 -11.85
CA GLY A 3 -7.11 -16.08 -11.48
C GLY A 3 -7.52 -14.62 -11.73
N VAL A 4 -8.21 -14.34 -12.82
CA VAL A 4 -8.71 -12.99 -13.16
C VAL A 4 -9.88 -12.61 -12.25
N GLN A 5 -10.77 -13.53 -11.94
CA GLN A 5 -11.86 -13.30 -10.99
C GLN A 5 -11.33 -13.09 -9.58
N THR A 6 -10.26 -13.76 -9.18
CA THR A 6 -9.64 -13.61 -7.88
C THR A 6 -8.95 -12.25 -7.73
N CYS A 7 -8.38 -11.70 -8.81
CA CYS A 7 -7.80 -10.35 -8.83
C CYS A 7 -8.86 -9.25 -8.87
N ALA A 8 -10.00 -9.49 -9.52
CA ALA A 8 -11.07 -8.52 -9.69
C ALA A 8 -12.00 -8.41 -8.45
N LEU A 9 -12.08 -9.47 -7.66
CA LEU A 9 -12.97 -9.55 -6.50
C LEU A 9 -12.13 -9.72 -5.22
N PRO A 10 -11.90 -8.64 -4.44
CA PRO A 10 -11.17 -8.73 -3.17
C PRO A 10 -11.81 -9.67 -2.15
N ILE A 11 -13.05 -10.12 -2.41
CA ILE A 11 -13.79 -11.08 -1.60
C ILE A 11 -13.21 -12.51 -1.67
N PHE A 12 -12.35 -12.80 -2.65
CA PHE A 12 -11.73 -14.11 -2.87
C PHE A 12 -10.23 -14.13 -2.60
N PHE A 13 -9.75 -13.22 -1.78
CA PHE A 13 -8.35 -13.15 -1.42
C PHE A 13 -7.94 -14.31 -0.50
N SER A 14 -6.74 -14.83 -0.71
CA SER A 14 -6.08 -15.76 0.22
C SER A 14 -6.74 -17.15 0.35
N GLY A 15 -7.31 -17.68 -0.75
CA GLY A 15 -7.86 -19.04 -0.77
C GLY A 15 -9.23 -19.19 -0.10
N GLY A 16 -9.80 -18.10 0.42
CA GLY A 16 -11.15 -18.05 0.97
C GLY A 16 -12.08 -17.18 0.12
N GLY A 17 -13.36 -17.44 0.13
CA GLY A 17 -14.38 -16.67 -0.60
C GLY A 17 -15.55 -16.24 0.28
N GLY A 18 -16.18 -15.11 -0.08
CA GLY A 18 -17.36 -14.61 0.58
C GLY A 18 -17.11 -13.64 1.73
N ILE A 19 -18.16 -13.34 2.48
CA ILE A 19 -18.16 -12.39 3.60
C ILE A 19 -17.14 -12.76 4.69
N GLN A 20 -16.79 -14.03 4.81
CA GLN A 20 -15.80 -14.49 5.77
C GLN A 20 -14.40 -13.91 5.52
N SER A 21 -14.09 -13.50 4.30
CA SER A 21 -12.82 -12.83 3.99
C SER A 21 -12.65 -11.49 4.72
N VAL A 22 -13.75 -10.82 5.07
CA VAL A 22 -13.74 -9.59 5.88
C VAL A 22 -13.20 -9.85 7.29
N LEU A 23 -13.41 -11.05 7.81
CA LEU A 23 -12.94 -11.46 9.13
C LEU A 23 -11.47 -11.90 9.13
N THR A 24 -10.82 -11.93 7.98
CA THR A 24 -9.39 -12.27 7.91
C THR A 24 -8.50 -11.14 8.43
N PRO A 25 -7.40 -11.46 9.11
CA PRO A 25 -6.46 -10.45 9.62
C PRO A 25 -5.90 -9.51 8.52
N SER A 26 -5.79 -10.02 7.29
CA SER A 26 -5.25 -9.27 6.15
C SER A 26 -6.25 -8.33 5.49
N PHE A 27 -7.54 -8.41 5.80
CA PHE A 27 -8.57 -7.55 5.18
C PHE A 27 -8.34 -6.05 5.45
N GLY A 28 -7.83 -5.70 6.63
CA GLY A 28 -7.51 -4.33 6.98
C GLY A 28 -6.48 -3.68 6.05
N PHE A 29 -5.53 -4.46 5.57
CA PHE A 29 -4.55 -3.99 4.59
C PHE A 29 -5.21 -3.68 3.24
N VAL A 30 -6.20 -4.47 2.83
CA VAL A 30 -6.96 -4.20 1.60
C VAL A 30 -7.77 -2.91 1.70
N VAL A 31 -8.47 -2.71 2.82
CA VAL A 31 -9.21 -1.47 3.09
C VAL A 31 -8.28 -0.27 3.19
N GLY A 32 -7.09 -0.45 3.75
CA GLY A 32 -6.07 0.58 3.89
C GLY A 32 -5.59 1.17 2.56
N PHE A 33 -5.72 0.46 1.44
CA PHE A 33 -5.38 0.99 0.13
C PHE A 33 -6.24 2.19 -0.29
N ILE A 34 -7.48 2.27 0.17
CA ILE A 34 -8.39 3.38 -0.18
C ILE A 34 -7.85 4.70 0.37
N PRO A 35 -7.66 4.87 1.70
CA PRO A 35 -7.12 6.10 2.25
C PRO A 35 -5.66 6.34 1.83
N ALA A 36 -4.87 5.30 1.63
CA ALA A 36 -3.49 5.42 1.16
C ALA A 36 -3.43 6.03 -0.25
N SER A 37 -4.24 5.54 -1.19
CA SER A 37 -4.30 6.07 -2.56
C SER A 37 -4.74 7.53 -2.58
N TRP A 38 -5.74 7.86 -1.77
CA TRP A 38 -6.21 9.23 -1.64
C TRP A 38 -5.12 10.16 -1.09
N ALA A 39 -4.41 9.73 -0.05
CA ALA A 39 -3.34 10.51 0.56
C ALA A 39 -2.15 10.73 -0.40
N VAL A 40 -1.74 9.70 -1.14
CA VAL A 40 -0.70 9.82 -2.18
C VAL A 40 -1.10 10.86 -3.23
N GLY A 41 -2.34 10.79 -3.73
CA GLY A 41 -2.87 11.76 -4.68
C GLY A 41 -2.86 13.18 -4.14
N ARG A 42 -3.24 13.36 -2.88
CA ARG A 42 -3.22 14.68 -2.20
C ARG A 42 -1.82 15.23 -2.04
N VAL A 43 -0.87 14.41 -1.58
CA VAL A 43 0.54 14.84 -1.44
C VAL A 43 1.11 15.30 -2.77
N LEU A 44 0.85 14.56 -3.85
CA LEU A 44 1.32 14.94 -5.18
C LEU A 44 0.65 16.23 -5.69
N GLN A 45 -0.65 16.40 -5.51
CA GLN A 45 -1.37 17.62 -5.91
C GLN A 45 -0.86 18.86 -5.15
N MET A 46 -0.72 18.76 -3.82
CA MET A 46 -0.23 19.87 -2.98
C MET A 46 1.23 20.23 -3.29
N SER A 47 2.03 19.29 -3.75
CA SER A 47 3.44 19.51 -4.10
C SER A 47 3.67 20.12 -5.47
N GLY A 48 2.60 20.46 -6.23
CA GLY A 48 2.71 21.02 -7.57
C GLY A 48 3.29 20.04 -8.60
N TYR A 49 3.10 18.74 -8.38
CA TYR A 49 3.63 17.66 -9.22
C TYR A 49 3.38 17.85 -10.72
N ALA A 50 2.21 18.39 -11.08
CA ALA A 50 1.80 18.61 -12.47
C ALA A 50 2.64 19.67 -13.20
N HIS A 51 3.31 20.57 -12.47
CA HIS A 51 4.12 21.67 -13.02
C HIS A 51 5.63 21.44 -12.88
N GLU A 52 6.04 20.34 -12.21
CA GLU A 52 7.45 20.06 -11.95
C GLU A 52 8.09 19.37 -13.17
N LYS A 53 9.19 19.97 -13.66
CA LYS A 53 10.01 19.34 -14.71
C LYS A 53 10.72 18.10 -14.18
N ALA A 54 10.96 17.13 -15.06
CA ALA A 54 11.67 15.90 -14.70
C ALA A 54 13.03 16.23 -14.05
N GLY A 55 13.19 15.80 -12.78
CA GLY A 55 14.40 16.08 -12.01
C GLY A 55 14.42 15.35 -10.68
N LEU A 56 15.49 15.57 -9.90
CA LEU A 56 15.68 14.95 -8.59
C LEU A 56 14.55 15.31 -7.60
N ARG A 57 14.04 16.54 -7.68
CA ARG A 57 12.93 17.01 -6.85
C ARG A 57 11.65 16.21 -7.12
N LEU A 58 11.36 15.94 -8.38
CA LEU A 58 10.21 15.13 -8.76
C LEU A 58 10.34 13.68 -8.28
N ALA A 59 11.54 13.10 -8.38
CA ALA A 59 11.82 11.77 -7.84
C ALA A 59 11.64 11.74 -6.31
N ALA A 60 12.15 12.73 -5.60
CA ALA A 60 11.98 12.86 -4.16
C ALA A 60 10.51 12.98 -3.74
N LEU A 61 9.71 13.78 -4.45
CA LEU A 61 8.28 13.92 -4.18
C LEU A 61 7.52 12.59 -4.35
N ARG A 62 7.87 11.82 -5.38
CA ARG A 62 7.30 10.48 -5.61
C ARG A 62 7.63 9.52 -4.46
N VAL A 63 8.89 9.52 -4.01
CA VAL A 63 9.33 8.70 -2.88
C VAL A 63 8.57 9.07 -1.62
N VAL A 64 8.47 10.37 -1.30
CA VAL A 64 7.74 10.86 -0.13
C VAL A 64 6.26 10.48 -0.21
N ALA A 65 5.62 10.67 -1.36
CA ALA A 65 4.22 10.30 -1.55
C ALA A 65 3.99 8.80 -1.35
N CYS A 66 4.88 7.95 -1.90
CA CYS A 66 4.81 6.50 -1.69
C CYS A 66 5.02 6.12 -0.22
N PHE A 67 5.96 6.76 0.47
CA PHE A 67 6.16 6.55 1.91
C PHE A 67 4.92 6.88 2.74
N VAL A 68 4.27 8.00 2.45
CA VAL A 68 3.01 8.38 3.10
C VAL A 68 1.92 7.34 2.84
N GLY A 69 1.82 6.86 1.60
CA GLY A 69 0.87 5.81 1.23
C GLY A 69 1.11 4.50 1.99
N ILE A 70 2.37 4.05 2.05
CA ILE A 70 2.75 2.84 2.78
C ILE A 70 2.43 2.99 4.28
N ALA A 71 2.80 4.11 4.89
CA ALA A 71 2.55 4.36 6.30
C ALA A 71 1.04 4.31 6.64
N ILE A 72 0.19 4.90 5.82
CA ILE A 72 -1.27 4.89 6.02
C ILE A 72 -1.83 3.48 5.85
N TYR A 73 -1.43 2.78 4.81
CA TYR A 73 -1.82 1.41 4.54
C TYR A 73 -1.43 0.47 5.68
N ASP A 74 -0.21 0.57 6.18
CA ASP A 74 0.29 -0.23 7.30
C ASP A 74 -0.44 0.09 8.60
N LEU A 75 -0.68 1.37 8.90
CA LEU A 75 -1.42 1.78 10.09
C LEU A 75 -2.84 1.19 10.12
N VAL A 76 -3.56 1.29 9.02
CA VAL A 76 -4.92 0.73 8.90
C VAL A 76 -4.87 -0.79 9.01
N GLY A 77 -3.90 -1.43 8.34
CA GLY A 77 -3.72 -2.88 8.37
C GLY A 77 -3.40 -3.42 9.75
N VAL A 78 -2.45 -2.80 10.45
CA VAL A 78 -2.06 -3.19 11.81
C VAL A 78 -3.19 -2.94 12.82
N PHE A 79 -3.91 -1.82 12.68
CA PHE A 79 -5.08 -1.54 13.53
C PHE A 79 -6.15 -2.63 13.37
N TRP A 80 -6.48 -2.99 12.14
CA TRP A 80 -7.41 -4.09 11.86
C TRP A 80 -6.91 -5.42 12.40
N LEU A 81 -5.63 -5.72 12.19
CA LEU A 81 -5.00 -6.93 12.71
C LEU A 81 -5.11 -7.01 14.24
N TYR A 82 -4.88 -5.90 14.93
CA TYR A 82 -5.02 -5.82 16.37
C TYR A 82 -6.46 -6.12 16.82
N VAL A 83 -7.45 -5.50 16.21
CA VAL A 83 -8.87 -5.74 16.48
C VAL A 83 -9.23 -7.21 16.20
N ASN A 84 -8.78 -7.73 15.07
CA ASN A 84 -9.06 -9.10 14.66
C ASN A 84 -8.49 -10.13 15.64
N LEU A 85 -7.22 -9.97 16.04
CA LEU A 85 -6.57 -10.89 16.97
C LEU A 85 -7.21 -10.88 18.37
N ASN A 86 -7.55 -9.71 18.88
CA ASN A 86 -8.10 -9.59 20.23
C ASN A 86 -9.60 -9.92 20.31
N TRP A 87 -10.41 -9.51 19.32
CA TRP A 87 -11.86 -9.62 19.39
C TRP A 87 -12.42 -10.81 18.61
N ILE A 88 -11.82 -11.18 17.48
CA ILE A 88 -12.33 -12.26 16.65
C ILE A 88 -11.63 -13.58 16.97
N VAL A 89 -10.30 -13.56 17.09
CA VAL A 89 -9.51 -14.76 17.39
C VAL A 89 -9.44 -15.02 18.90
N GLY A 90 -9.70 -14.00 19.74
CA GLY A 90 -9.67 -14.14 21.21
C GLY A 90 -8.27 -14.34 21.78
N LYS A 91 -7.23 -13.91 21.08
CA LYS A 91 -5.86 -13.91 21.59
C LYS A 91 -5.57 -12.55 22.23
N GLU A 92 -5.26 -12.54 23.52
CA GLU A 92 -4.79 -11.34 24.22
C GLU A 92 -3.37 -10.98 23.74
N VAL A 93 -3.28 -10.23 22.65
CA VAL A 93 -2.01 -9.80 22.05
C VAL A 93 -1.81 -8.31 22.33
N SER A 94 -0.64 -7.93 22.84
CA SER A 94 -0.35 -6.51 23.05
C SER A 94 -0.15 -5.80 21.70
N PHE A 95 -0.38 -4.48 21.69
CA PHE A 95 -0.21 -3.67 20.49
C PHE A 95 1.21 -3.78 19.89
N LEU A 96 2.23 -3.85 20.75
CA LEU A 96 3.62 -4.04 20.32
C LEU A 96 3.87 -5.40 19.65
N GLN A 97 3.24 -6.45 20.15
CA GLN A 97 3.31 -7.78 19.52
C GLN A 97 2.59 -7.80 18.18
N THR A 98 1.46 -7.11 18.08
CA THR A 98 0.72 -6.95 16.81
C THR A 98 1.55 -6.17 15.78
N LEU A 99 2.25 -5.12 16.18
CA LEU A 99 3.21 -4.41 15.34
C LEU A 99 4.32 -5.34 14.84
N GLY A 100 4.86 -6.16 15.72
CA GLY A 100 5.89 -7.15 15.35
C GLY A 100 5.40 -8.15 14.31
N ILE A 101 4.20 -8.67 14.48
CA ILE A 101 3.62 -9.69 13.58
C ILE A 101 3.12 -9.05 12.28
N GLY A 102 2.55 -7.85 12.34
CA GLY A 102 1.91 -7.20 11.20
C GLY A 102 2.84 -6.29 10.39
N LEU A 103 3.83 -5.66 11.00
CA LEU A 103 4.70 -4.69 10.32
C LEU A 103 6.00 -5.32 9.82
N PHE A 104 6.69 -6.09 10.67
CA PHE A 104 8.02 -6.63 10.35
C PHE A 104 8.05 -7.47 9.07
N PRO A 105 7.14 -8.44 8.84
CA PRO A 105 7.18 -9.25 7.62
C PRO A 105 6.82 -8.45 6.36
N PHE A 106 6.10 -7.31 6.50
CA PHE A 106 5.70 -6.49 5.36
C PHE A 106 6.71 -5.38 5.03
N LEU A 107 7.54 -4.99 5.99
CA LEU A 107 8.52 -3.91 5.82
C LEU A 107 9.50 -4.18 4.66
N ILE A 108 10.01 -5.40 4.56
CA ILE A 108 10.96 -5.80 3.50
C ILE A 108 10.29 -5.78 2.12
N PRO A 109 9.16 -6.47 1.87
CA PRO A 109 8.47 -6.39 0.59
C PRO A 109 7.99 -4.98 0.24
N ASP A 110 7.63 -4.15 1.22
CA ASP A 110 7.19 -2.77 0.97
C ASP A 110 8.35 -1.87 0.53
N LEU A 111 9.54 -2.05 1.10
CA LEU A 111 10.75 -1.39 0.60
C LEU A 111 11.10 -1.81 -0.83
N ILE A 112 10.94 -3.08 -1.15
CA ILE A 112 11.15 -3.59 -2.52
C ILE A 112 10.14 -3.00 -3.49
N LYS A 113 8.86 -2.93 -3.11
CA LYS A 113 7.79 -2.27 -3.90
C LYS A 113 8.11 -0.80 -4.13
N LEU A 114 8.52 -0.09 -3.08
CA LEU A 114 8.90 1.33 -3.17
C LEU A 114 10.04 1.53 -4.17
N ALA A 115 11.11 0.74 -4.06
CA ALA A 115 12.23 0.80 -4.98
C ALA A 115 11.80 0.49 -6.42
N GLY A 116 10.95 -0.53 -6.62
CA GLY A 116 10.39 -0.90 -7.91
C GLY A 116 9.54 0.19 -8.53
N VAL A 117 8.66 0.81 -7.78
CA VAL A 117 7.80 1.92 -8.26
C VAL A 117 8.66 3.12 -8.65
N VAL A 118 9.62 3.52 -7.83
CA VAL A 118 10.53 4.64 -8.11
C VAL A 118 11.34 4.36 -9.37
N LEU A 119 11.86 3.15 -9.54
CA LEU A 119 12.60 2.74 -10.73
C LEU A 119 11.72 2.78 -11.99
N LEU A 120 10.55 2.17 -11.95
CA LEU A 120 9.62 2.13 -13.10
C LEU A 120 9.18 3.52 -13.52
N VAL A 121 8.81 4.38 -12.57
CA VAL A 121 8.37 5.74 -12.86
C VAL A 121 9.51 6.61 -13.40
N SER A 122 10.75 6.42 -12.91
CA SER A 122 11.92 7.14 -13.43
C SER A 122 12.29 6.67 -14.84
N LEU A 123 12.19 5.38 -15.11
CA LEU A 123 12.41 4.83 -16.46
C LEU A 123 11.34 5.29 -17.48
N ALA A 124 10.07 5.26 -17.07
CA ALA A 124 8.95 5.73 -17.89
C ALA A 124 9.07 7.23 -18.18
N GLY A 125 9.44 8.04 -17.19
CA GLY A 125 9.67 9.47 -17.36
C GLY A 125 10.79 9.79 -18.36
N ARG A 126 11.86 9.01 -18.36
CA ARG A 126 12.95 9.15 -19.35
C ARG A 126 12.49 8.80 -20.76
N ARG A 127 11.69 7.74 -20.92
CA ARG A 127 11.17 7.33 -22.23
C ARG A 127 10.18 8.34 -22.80
N ILE A 128 9.30 8.89 -22.00
CA ILE A 128 8.33 9.91 -22.41
C ILE A 128 9.06 11.20 -22.80
N GLY A 129 10.09 11.62 -22.06
CA GLY A 129 10.91 12.78 -22.40
C GLY A 129 11.66 12.64 -23.73
N LEU A 130 12.02 11.41 -24.13
CA LEU A 130 12.64 11.12 -25.43
C LEU A 130 11.65 11.14 -26.60
N LEU A 131 10.35 10.96 -26.33
CA LEU A 131 9.29 10.97 -27.35
C LEU A 131 8.72 12.40 -27.60
N THR A 132 8.98 13.33 -26.67
CA THR A 132 8.51 14.72 -26.75
C THR A 132 9.59 15.71 -27.21
N SER A 133 10.80 15.25 -27.42
CA SER A 133 11.89 16.02 -28.07
C SER A 133 12.04 15.65 -29.55
#